data_d5751ccf2092aa552cc08437c5a304ec
#
_entry.id   d5751ccf2092aa552cc08437c5a304ec
#
_cell.length_a   1.000
_cell.length_b   1.000
_cell.length_c   1.000
_cell.angle_alpha   90.00
_cell.angle_beta   90.00
_cell.angle_gamma   90.00
#
_symmetry.space_group_name_H-M   'P 1'
#
loop_
_entity.id
_entity.type
_entity.pdbx_description
1 polymer ?
#
loop_
_entity_poly.entity_id
_entity_poly.type
_entity_poly.pdbx_seq_one_letter_code
_entity_poly.pdbx_strand_id
1 'polypeptide(L)'
;MQALTVLARHYPDDIVKIRDIAKEEQLPEKFLEAILRDLKRARFVNSIRGAAGGYQLKRPPEQIFLGEVIRRIDGPLAPFEDAESLRNRVKTDTRHRALFRVLLEVRDAAARILDRTSLADICR
;
A
#
# COMPACT_ATOMS: atom_id res chain seq x y z
N MET A 1 -4.77 -2.85 -0.40
CA MET A 1 -5.20 -1.45 -0.44
C MET A 1 -6.67 -1.26 -0.06
N GLN A 2 -7.56 -2.09 -0.57
CA GLN A 2 -9.00 -2.00 -0.26
C GLN A 2 -9.30 -2.04 1.24
N ALA A 3 -8.65 -2.93 1.99
CA ALA A 3 -8.83 -3.01 3.44
C ALA A 3 -8.50 -1.68 4.12
N LEU A 4 -7.44 -1.01 3.68
CA LEU A 4 -7.05 0.29 4.24
C LEU A 4 -8.09 1.37 3.96
N THR A 5 -8.75 1.34 2.80
CA THR A 5 -9.80 2.32 2.51
C THR A 5 -11.01 2.15 3.40
N VAL A 6 -11.37 0.91 3.72
CA VAL A 6 -12.45 0.65 4.69
C VAL A 6 -12.09 1.24 6.05
N LEU A 7 -10.87 0.93 6.53
CA LEU A 7 -10.41 1.44 7.82
C LEU A 7 -10.31 2.97 7.84
N ALA A 8 -9.94 3.58 6.72
CA ALA A 8 -9.85 5.03 6.62
C ALA A 8 -11.22 5.71 6.76
N ARG A 9 -12.28 5.10 6.21
CA ARG A 9 -13.65 5.64 6.34
C ARG A 9 -14.15 5.60 7.78
N HIS A 10 -13.64 4.68 8.58
CA HIS A 10 -14.04 4.50 9.98
C HIS A 10 -13.10 5.17 10.98
N TYR A 11 -11.99 5.72 10.50
CA TYR A 11 -11.05 6.43 11.36
C TYR A 11 -11.61 7.79 11.80
N PRO A 12 -11.37 8.25 13.03
CA PRO A 12 -10.58 7.61 14.09
C PRO A 12 -11.41 6.79 15.09
N ASP A 13 -12.72 6.82 15.02
CA ASP A 13 -13.57 6.43 16.12
C ASP A 13 -13.90 4.94 16.17
N ASP A 14 -13.95 4.27 15.02
CA ASP A 14 -14.45 2.91 14.94
C ASP A 14 -13.36 1.87 14.72
N ILE A 15 -13.52 0.74 15.42
CA ILE A 15 -12.76 -0.47 15.19
C ILE A 15 -13.59 -1.35 14.26
N VAL A 16 -12.98 -1.84 13.18
CA VAL A 16 -13.69 -2.62 12.16
C VAL A 16 -13.27 -4.09 12.24
N LYS A 17 -14.25 -4.98 12.36
CA LYS A 17 -14.01 -6.42 12.40
C LYS A 17 -13.68 -6.93 11.01
N ILE A 18 -12.83 -7.98 10.96
CA ILE A 18 -12.42 -8.58 9.69
C ILE A 18 -13.61 -9.03 8.86
N ARG A 19 -14.65 -9.59 9.47
CA ARG A 19 -15.85 -10.03 8.77
C ARG A 19 -16.58 -8.86 8.10
N ASP A 20 -16.55 -7.68 8.72
CA ASP A 20 -17.19 -6.49 8.17
C ASP A 20 -16.41 -5.93 6.99
N ILE A 21 -15.07 -5.97 7.05
CA ILE A 21 -14.21 -5.61 5.93
C ILE A 21 -14.45 -6.59 4.77
N ALA A 22 -14.50 -7.89 5.06
CA ALA A 22 -14.73 -8.92 4.07
C ALA A 22 -16.07 -8.72 3.36
N LYS A 23 -17.12 -8.39 4.10
CA LYS A 23 -18.45 -8.16 3.58
C LYS A 23 -18.50 -6.90 2.72
N GLU A 24 -17.93 -5.80 3.21
CA GLU A 24 -17.95 -4.51 2.52
C GLU A 24 -17.18 -4.57 1.20
N GLU A 25 -16.03 -5.24 1.17
CA GLU A 25 -15.17 -5.32 -0.02
C GLU A 25 -15.33 -6.62 -0.80
N GLN A 26 -16.24 -7.51 -0.35
CA GLN A 26 -16.49 -8.79 -1.01
C GLN A 26 -15.23 -9.63 -1.19
N LEU A 27 -14.44 -9.74 -0.11
CA LEU A 27 -13.19 -10.49 -0.07
C LEU A 27 -13.28 -11.64 0.95
N PRO A 28 -12.63 -12.78 0.67
CA PRO A 28 -12.57 -13.86 1.66
C PRO A 28 -11.85 -13.44 2.95
N GLU A 29 -12.38 -13.85 4.09
CA GLU A 29 -11.76 -13.52 5.39
C GLU A 29 -10.33 -14.02 5.52
N LYS A 30 -10.04 -15.24 5.03
CA LYS A 30 -8.69 -15.79 5.09
C LYS A 30 -7.68 -14.98 4.29
N PHE A 31 -8.11 -14.47 3.15
CA PHE A 31 -7.29 -13.58 2.34
C PHE A 31 -7.00 -12.29 3.10
N LEU A 32 -8.01 -11.72 3.75
CA LEU A 32 -7.86 -10.52 4.56
C LEU A 32 -6.98 -10.72 5.80
N GLU A 33 -7.04 -11.90 6.43
CA GLU A 33 -6.17 -12.21 7.57
C GLU A 33 -4.70 -12.03 7.23
N ALA A 34 -4.27 -12.53 6.08
CA ALA A 34 -2.90 -12.41 5.62
C ALA A 34 -2.53 -10.94 5.33
N ILE A 35 -3.41 -10.24 4.61
CA ILE A 35 -3.21 -8.82 4.27
C ILE A 35 -3.12 -7.97 5.54
N LEU A 36 -4.05 -8.13 6.47
CA LEU A 36 -4.08 -7.34 7.70
C LEU A 36 -2.88 -7.64 8.60
N ARG A 37 -2.40 -8.88 8.60
CA ARG A 37 -1.17 -9.25 9.30
C ARG A 37 0.03 -8.50 8.75
N ASP A 38 0.15 -8.42 7.43
CA ASP A 38 1.24 -7.69 6.78
C ASP A 38 1.15 -6.19 7.04
N LEU A 39 -0.06 -5.64 6.99
CA LEU A 39 -0.30 -4.22 7.29
C LEU A 39 0.04 -3.88 8.75
N LYS A 40 -0.25 -4.80 9.67
CA LYS A 40 0.12 -4.64 11.09
C LYS A 40 1.63 -4.64 11.26
N ARG A 41 2.33 -5.58 10.61
CA ARG A 41 3.80 -5.63 10.64
C ARG A 41 4.43 -4.35 10.09
N ALA A 42 3.84 -3.80 9.04
CA ALA A 42 4.29 -2.56 8.43
C ALA A 42 3.86 -1.31 9.20
N ARG A 43 3.14 -1.48 10.30
CA ARG A 43 2.68 -0.40 11.19
C ARG A 43 1.67 0.57 10.57
N PHE A 44 0.86 0.08 9.66
CA PHE A 44 -0.26 0.86 9.12
C PHE A 44 -1.53 0.68 9.92
N VAL A 45 -1.69 -0.46 10.57
CA VAL A 45 -2.89 -0.78 11.34
C VAL A 45 -2.53 -1.32 12.73
N ASN A 46 -3.48 -1.17 13.65
CA ASN A 46 -3.48 -1.82 14.96
C ASN A 46 -4.57 -2.88 14.99
N SER A 47 -4.31 -3.98 15.71
CA SER A 47 -5.32 -4.97 16.00
C SER A 47 -5.74 -4.87 17.46
N ILE A 48 -7.04 -4.97 17.72
CA ILE A 48 -7.60 -4.96 19.07
C ILE A 48 -8.27 -6.31 19.30
N ARG A 49 -7.87 -6.99 20.38
CA ARG A 49 -8.39 -8.32 20.73
C ARG A 49 -9.72 -8.23 21.46
N GLY A 50 -10.47 -9.35 21.45
CA GLY A 50 -11.70 -9.53 22.20
C GLY A 50 -12.93 -9.49 21.33
N ALA A 51 -14.11 -9.66 21.95
CA ALA A 51 -15.39 -9.69 21.27
C ALA A 51 -15.74 -8.40 20.56
N ALA A 52 -15.30 -7.27 21.12
CA ALA A 52 -15.45 -5.95 20.52
C ALA A 52 -14.21 -5.52 19.71
N GLY A 53 -13.30 -6.44 19.45
CA GLY A 53 -12.05 -6.15 18.76
C GLY A 53 -12.17 -6.08 17.26
N GLY A 54 -11.05 -5.83 16.62
CA GLY A 54 -10.95 -5.69 15.18
C GLY A 54 -9.69 -4.94 14.80
N TYR A 55 -9.79 -4.13 13.77
CA TYR A 55 -8.67 -3.37 13.22
C TYR A 55 -9.02 -1.90 13.10
N GLN A 56 -8.00 -1.06 13.21
CA GLN A 56 -8.11 0.37 12.92
C GLN A 56 -6.79 0.89 12.39
N LEU A 57 -6.82 2.02 11.70
CA LEU A 57 -5.59 2.67 11.24
C LEU A 57 -4.76 3.13 12.44
N LYS A 58 -3.45 2.99 12.32
CA LYS A 58 -2.51 3.43 13.35
C LYS A 58 -2.25 4.93 13.32
N ARG A 59 -2.47 5.56 12.18
CA ARG A 59 -2.27 7.01 11.99
C ARG A 59 -3.31 7.56 11.01
N PRO A 60 -3.48 8.90 10.97
CA PRO A 60 -4.52 9.51 10.13
C PRO A 60 -4.37 9.15 8.65
N PRO A 61 -5.48 8.95 7.93
CA PRO A 61 -5.45 8.64 6.49
C PRO A 61 -4.70 9.67 5.65
N GLU A 62 -4.72 10.94 6.06
CA GLU A 62 -4.00 12.03 5.39
C GLU A 62 -2.48 11.85 5.44
N GLN A 63 -1.99 11.04 6.36
CA GLN A 63 -0.56 10.78 6.57
C GLN A 63 -0.10 9.44 6.05
N ILE A 64 -0.97 8.67 5.42
CA ILE A 64 -0.64 7.38 4.82
C ILE A 64 -0.69 7.53 3.30
N PHE A 65 0.47 7.47 2.65
CA PHE A 65 0.59 7.66 1.21
C PHE A 65 0.65 6.31 0.49
N LEU A 66 0.03 6.25 -0.69
CA LEU A 66 -0.09 4.99 -1.44
C LEU A 66 1.27 4.40 -1.80
N GLY A 67 2.24 5.24 -2.15
CA GLY A 67 3.59 4.78 -2.46
C GLY A 67 4.26 4.06 -1.30
N GLU A 68 4.09 4.58 -0.09
CA GLU A 68 4.62 3.95 1.12
C GLU A 68 4.03 2.56 1.34
N VAL A 69 2.71 2.43 1.21
CA VAL A 69 2.01 1.16 1.40
C VAL A 69 2.48 0.14 0.37
N ILE A 70 2.53 0.52 -0.90
CA ILE A 70 2.91 -0.38 -1.98
C ILE A 70 4.34 -0.87 -1.79
N ARG A 71 5.29 0.01 -1.47
CA ARG A 71 6.68 -0.38 -1.25
C ARG A 71 6.84 -1.38 -0.11
N ARG A 72 6.07 -1.21 0.95
CA ARG A 72 6.17 -2.06 2.13
C ARG A 72 5.48 -3.42 1.97
N ILE A 73 4.40 -3.48 1.20
CA ILE A 73 3.58 -4.67 1.06
C ILE A 73 3.92 -5.43 -0.22
N ASP A 74 3.98 -4.73 -1.35
CA ASP A 74 4.13 -5.34 -2.67
C ASP A 74 5.53 -5.23 -3.25
N GLY A 75 6.39 -4.39 -2.67
CA GLY A 75 7.74 -4.15 -3.17
C GLY A 75 7.82 -2.94 -4.12
N PRO A 76 8.53 -3.05 -5.25
CA PRO A 76 8.71 -1.90 -6.16
C PRO A 76 7.41 -1.31 -6.69
N LEU A 77 7.38 0.00 -6.93
CA LEU A 77 6.19 0.72 -7.40
C LEU A 77 5.78 0.39 -8.82
N ALA A 78 6.66 -0.19 -9.62
CA ALA A 78 6.38 -0.61 -10.98
C ALA A 78 6.68 -2.12 -11.10
N PRO A 79 6.12 -2.82 -12.09
CA PRO A 79 6.37 -4.26 -12.28
C PRO A 79 7.77 -4.57 -12.81
N PHE A 80 8.71 -3.68 -12.58
CA PHE A 80 10.10 -3.76 -13.00
C PHE A 80 11.00 -3.80 -11.77
N GLU A 81 12.27 -3.65 -11.97
CA GLU A 81 13.24 -3.53 -10.89
C GLU A 81 13.06 -2.20 -10.13
N ASP A 82 13.64 -2.11 -8.94
CA ASP A 82 13.63 -0.86 -8.20
C ASP A 82 14.48 0.22 -8.90
N ALA A 83 14.36 1.47 -8.42
CA ALA A 83 15.02 2.60 -9.05
C ALA A 83 16.54 2.46 -9.07
N GLU A 84 17.13 1.91 -8.01
CA GLU A 84 18.59 1.74 -7.94
C GLU A 84 19.09 0.73 -8.97
N SER A 85 18.42 -0.42 -9.07
CA SER A 85 18.75 -1.42 -10.08
C SER A 85 18.61 -0.88 -11.50
N LEU A 86 17.54 -0.13 -11.78
CA LEU A 86 17.32 0.48 -13.09
C LEU A 86 18.40 1.52 -13.42
N ARG A 87 18.80 2.34 -12.46
CA ARG A 87 19.88 3.32 -12.65
C ARG A 87 21.21 2.61 -12.95
N ASN A 88 21.50 1.51 -12.25
CA ASN A 88 22.69 0.71 -12.52
C ASN A 88 22.66 0.12 -13.91
N ARG A 89 21.53 -0.38 -14.39
CA ARG A 89 21.41 -0.91 -15.73
C ARG A 89 21.59 0.15 -16.80
N VAL A 90 21.12 1.36 -16.57
CA VAL A 90 21.40 2.48 -17.48
C VAL A 90 22.89 2.75 -17.60
N LYS A 91 23.65 2.60 -16.51
CA LYS A 91 25.10 2.82 -16.50
C LYS A 91 25.88 1.67 -17.11
N THR A 92 25.48 0.43 -16.86
CA THR A 92 26.27 -0.76 -17.17
C THR A 92 25.85 -1.49 -18.43
N ASP A 93 24.56 -1.45 -18.78
CA ASP A 93 24.03 -2.11 -19.98
C ASP A 93 23.91 -1.10 -21.12
N THR A 94 25.00 -0.94 -21.86
CA THR A 94 25.04 0.01 -22.98
C THR A 94 24.16 -0.43 -24.14
N ARG A 95 23.93 -1.73 -24.31
CA ARG A 95 23.14 -2.32 -25.38
C ARG A 95 21.65 -1.98 -25.21
N HIS A 96 21.14 -2.00 -23.98
CA HIS A 96 19.73 -1.80 -23.69
C HIS A 96 19.47 -0.51 -22.89
N ARG A 97 20.39 0.43 -22.95
CA ARG A 97 20.32 1.66 -22.16
C ARG A 97 19.05 2.45 -22.39
N ALA A 98 18.61 2.58 -23.62
CA ALA A 98 17.41 3.32 -23.97
C ALA A 98 16.17 2.68 -23.34
N LEU A 99 16.10 1.34 -23.34
CA LEU A 99 15.03 0.59 -22.69
C LEU A 99 14.99 0.88 -21.18
N PHE A 100 16.14 0.74 -20.51
CA PHE A 100 16.19 0.94 -19.06
C PHE A 100 15.93 2.39 -18.65
N ARG A 101 16.27 3.36 -19.49
CA ARG A 101 15.89 4.76 -19.25
C ARG A 101 14.38 4.95 -19.27
N VAL A 102 13.69 4.31 -20.22
CA VAL A 102 12.22 4.37 -20.30
C VAL A 102 11.58 3.72 -19.07
N LEU A 103 12.08 2.54 -18.67
CA LEU A 103 11.55 1.85 -17.48
C LEU A 103 11.76 2.67 -16.21
N LEU A 104 12.92 3.33 -16.08
CA LEU A 104 13.20 4.22 -14.96
C LEU A 104 12.24 5.43 -14.97
N GLU A 105 11.98 6.00 -16.14
CA GLU A 105 11.05 7.11 -16.29
C GLU A 105 9.63 6.73 -15.88
N VAL A 106 9.16 5.54 -16.28
CA VAL A 106 7.85 5.02 -15.86
C VAL A 106 7.80 4.84 -14.35
N ARG A 107 8.83 4.25 -13.77
CA ARG A 107 8.93 4.07 -12.33
C ARG A 107 8.87 5.41 -11.59
N ASP A 108 9.62 6.41 -12.05
CA ASP A 108 9.67 7.72 -11.43
C ASP A 108 8.33 8.46 -11.56
N ALA A 109 7.65 8.32 -12.69
CA ALA A 109 6.31 8.89 -12.88
C ALA A 109 5.29 8.26 -11.93
N ALA A 110 5.33 6.94 -11.78
CA ALA A 110 4.47 6.24 -10.83
C ALA A 110 4.73 6.71 -9.39
N ALA A 111 6.00 6.85 -9.01
CA ALA A 111 6.38 7.33 -7.69
C ALA A 111 5.86 8.74 -7.41
N ARG A 112 5.95 9.64 -8.38
CA ARG A 112 5.45 11.02 -8.21
C ARG A 112 3.97 11.05 -7.87
N ILE A 113 3.18 10.21 -8.52
CA ILE A 113 1.73 10.15 -8.28
C ILE A 113 1.43 9.48 -6.94
N LEU A 114 2.00 8.31 -6.71
CA LEU A 114 1.68 7.49 -5.53
C LEU A 114 2.20 8.10 -4.23
N ASP A 115 3.34 8.78 -4.27
CA ASP A 115 3.91 9.41 -3.07
C ASP A 115 3.20 10.70 -2.66
N ARG A 116 2.35 11.24 -3.51
CA ARG A 116 1.52 12.42 -3.22
C ARG A 116 0.07 12.07 -2.92
N THR A 117 -0.36 10.84 -3.16
CA THR A 117 -1.75 10.44 -2.97
C THR A 117 -1.90 9.71 -1.64
N SER A 118 -2.68 10.29 -0.74
CA SER A 118 -2.97 9.72 0.56
C SER A 118 -4.19 8.82 0.53
N LEU A 119 -4.39 8.04 1.60
CA LEU A 119 -5.63 7.28 1.79
C LEU A 119 -6.84 8.21 1.84
N ALA A 120 -6.70 9.38 2.47
CA ALA A 120 -7.78 10.36 2.54
C ALA A 120 -8.21 10.81 1.14
N ASP A 121 -7.26 10.98 0.22
CA ASP A 121 -7.55 11.41 -1.15
C ASP A 121 -8.42 10.41 -1.91
N ILE A 122 -8.22 9.11 -1.69
CA ILE A 122 -8.97 8.07 -2.41
C ILE A 122 -10.25 7.63 -1.70
N CYS A 123 -10.50 8.10 -0.49
CA CYS A 123 -11.69 7.77 0.29
C CYS A 123 -12.81 8.79 0.15
N ARG A 124 -12.66 9.76 -0.69
CA ARG A 124 -13.67 10.78 -0.95
C ARG A 124 -14.81 10.28 -1.81
#